data_83d6e8304515b1fd6ffd5dc07c6e3608
#
_entry.id   83d6e8304515b1fd6ffd5dc07c6e3608
#
_cell.length_a   1.000
_cell.length_b   1.000
_cell.length_c   1.000
_cell.angle_alpha   90.00
_cell.angle_beta   90.00
_cell.angle_gamma   90.00
#
_symmetry.space_group_name_H-M   'P 1'
#
loop_
_entity.id
_entity.type
_entity.pdbx_description
1 polymer ?
#
loop_
_entity_poly.entity_id
_entity_poly.type
_entity_poly.pdbx_seq_one_letter_code
_entity_poly.pdbx_strand_id
1 'polypeptide(L)'
;LIAILPTTGSETDAETLGHYRELMRKRAHIEATLAMMAQWDLEALHRSLPQITAPILFLHGAKDQAVALEVAKRAQRMVPQGTMTVISDAGHLLPESHPAEAVAAIADFVQSLRKK
;
A
#
# COMPACT_ATOMS: atom_id res chain seq x y z
N LEU A 1 -16.35 -7.92 7.87
CA LEU A 1 -15.25 -7.38 7.04
C LEU A 1 -15.12 -5.85 7.18
N ILE A 2 -16.22 -5.09 7.22
CA ILE A 2 -16.19 -3.62 7.41
C ILE A 2 -15.62 -3.23 8.79
N ALA A 3 -15.78 -4.09 9.79
CA ALA A 3 -15.18 -3.91 11.11
C ALA A 3 -13.63 -3.98 11.10
N ILE A 4 -13.01 -4.39 9.99
CA ILE A 4 -11.55 -4.46 9.86
C ILE A 4 -10.96 -3.09 9.47
N LEU A 5 -11.69 -2.24 8.75
CA LEU A 5 -11.17 -0.95 8.29
C LEU A 5 -10.64 -0.06 9.43
N PRO A 6 -11.34 0.11 10.56
CA PRO A 6 -10.80 0.86 11.70
C PRO A 6 -9.52 0.26 12.29
N THR A 7 -9.32 -1.07 12.16
CA THR A 7 -8.13 -1.75 12.67
C THR A 7 -6.89 -1.58 11.77
N THR A 8 -7.03 -0.91 10.64
CA THR A 8 -5.92 -0.60 9.72
C THR A 8 -5.12 0.64 10.12
N GLY A 9 -5.55 1.37 11.14
CA GLY A 9 -4.96 2.65 11.53
C GLY A 9 -5.31 3.81 10.60
N SER A 10 -6.28 3.61 9.68
CA SER A 10 -6.73 4.63 8.74
C SER A 10 -8.02 5.29 9.21
N GLU A 11 -8.07 6.61 9.06
CA GLU A 11 -9.31 7.36 9.16
C GLU A 11 -10.00 7.35 7.78
N THR A 12 -11.27 6.99 7.75
CA THR A 12 -12.07 6.94 6.51
C THR A 12 -13.37 7.72 6.72
N ASP A 13 -13.74 8.52 5.72
CA ASP A 13 -15.01 9.23 5.73
C ASP A 13 -16.21 8.31 5.40
N ALA A 14 -17.41 8.85 5.53
CA ALA A 14 -18.64 8.10 5.32
C ALA A 14 -18.83 7.68 3.84
N GLU A 15 -18.34 8.46 2.89
CA GLU A 15 -18.40 8.18 1.46
C GLU A 15 -17.52 6.98 1.11
N THR A 16 -16.25 7.02 1.51
CA THR A 16 -15.29 5.93 1.35
C THR A 16 -15.82 4.64 1.99
N LEU A 17 -16.35 4.70 3.22
CA LEU A 17 -17.00 3.56 3.87
C LEU A 17 -18.20 3.04 3.08
N GLY A 18 -18.96 3.91 2.43
CA GLY A 18 -20.07 3.55 1.55
C GLY A 18 -19.60 2.68 0.38
N HIS A 19 -18.53 3.08 -0.30
CA HIS A 19 -17.94 2.34 -1.41
C HIS A 19 -17.45 0.95 -0.97
N TYR A 20 -16.74 0.86 0.15
CA TYR A 20 -16.32 -0.44 0.70
C TYR A 20 -17.49 -1.35 1.03
N ARG A 21 -18.58 -0.79 1.61
CA ARG A 21 -19.81 -1.57 1.89
C ARG A 21 -20.43 -2.14 0.62
N GLU A 22 -20.47 -1.36 -0.44
CA GLU A 22 -20.98 -1.81 -1.74
C GLU A 22 -20.16 -2.97 -2.32
N LEU A 23 -18.84 -2.84 -2.31
CA LEU A 23 -17.93 -3.90 -2.77
C LEU A 23 -18.10 -5.18 -1.95
N MET A 24 -18.18 -5.06 -0.63
CA MET A 24 -18.33 -6.21 0.27
C MET A 24 -19.71 -6.89 0.21
N ARG A 25 -20.70 -6.29 -0.43
CA ARG A 25 -21.98 -6.94 -0.72
C ARG A 25 -21.94 -7.81 -1.97
N LYS A 26 -20.97 -7.60 -2.84
CA LYS A 26 -20.84 -8.35 -4.10
C LYS A 26 -20.06 -9.64 -3.86
N ARG A 27 -20.79 -10.77 -3.82
CA ARG A 27 -20.22 -12.11 -3.59
C ARG A 27 -19.06 -12.40 -4.55
N ALA A 28 -19.24 -12.11 -5.84
CA ALA A 28 -18.21 -12.32 -6.85
C ALA A 28 -16.92 -11.52 -6.56
N HIS A 29 -17.03 -10.29 -6.00
CA HIS A 29 -15.88 -9.49 -5.60
C HIS A 29 -15.11 -10.15 -4.44
N ILE A 30 -15.84 -10.62 -3.43
CA ILE A 30 -15.23 -11.30 -2.28
C ILE A 30 -14.52 -12.58 -2.71
N GLU A 31 -15.20 -13.42 -3.52
CA GLU A 31 -14.64 -14.68 -4.02
C GLU A 31 -13.38 -14.45 -4.86
N ALA A 32 -13.40 -13.46 -5.76
CA ALA A 32 -12.24 -13.11 -6.59
C ALA A 32 -11.07 -12.59 -5.74
N THR A 33 -11.34 -11.74 -4.75
CA THR A 33 -10.30 -11.20 -3.84
C THR A 33 -9.64 -12.32 -3.03
N LEU A 34 -10.43 -13.22 -2.46
CA LEU A 34 -9.91 -14.35 -1.69
C LEU A 34 -9.13 -15.33 -2.58
N ALA A 35 -9.62 -15.62 -3.78
CA ALA A 35 -8.93 -16.47 -4.74
C ALA A 35 -7.58 -15.87 -5.19
N MET A 36 -7.53 -14.56 -5.40
CA MET A 36 -6.28 -13.85 -5.71
C MET A 36 -5.28 -13.97 -4.55
N MET A 37 -5.71 -13.69 -3.32
CA MET A 37 -4.84 -13.77 -2.13
C MET A 37 -4.31 -15.19 -1.89
N ALA A 38 -5.13 -16.20 -2.13
CA ALA A 38 -4.75 -17.61 -1.98
C ALA A 38 -3.67 -18.07 -2.97
N GLN A 39 -3.44 -17.31 -4.04
CA GLN A 39 -2.41 -17.60 -5.05
C GLN A 39 -1.10 -16.85 -4.82
N TRP A 40 -1.00 -16.02 -3.79
CA TRP A 40 0.23 -15.27 -3.51
C TRP A 40 1.36 -16.20 -3.06
N ASP A 41 2.44 -16.22 -3.81
CA ASP A 41 3.73 -16.82 -3.42
C ASP A 41 4.66 -15.72 -2.91
N LEU A 42 4.53 -15.43 -1.62
CA LEU A 42 5.33 -14.38 -0.96
C LEU A 42 6.80 -14.75 -0.84
N GLU A 43 7.15 -16.05 -0.84
CA GLU A 43 8.55 -16.47 -0.82
C GLU A 43 9.22 -16.23 -2.17
N ALA A 44 8.52 -16.57 -3.27
CA ALA A 44 9.03 -16.30 -4.61
C ALA A 44 9.18 -14.78 -4.82
N LEU A 45 8.22 -13.97 -4.39
CA LEU A 45 8.32 -12.52 -4.42
C LEU A 45 9.54 -12.03 -3.63
N HIS A 46 9.72 -12.49 -2.39
CA HIS A 46 10.85 -12.10 -1.54
C HIS A 46 12.20 -12.40 -2.19
N ARG A 47 12.34 -13.58 -2.82
CA ARG A 47 13.56 -13.95 -3.55
C ARG A 47 13.81 -13.09 -4.80
N SER A 48 12.75 -12.55 -5.42
CA SER A 48 12.86 -11.73 -6.64
C SER A 48 13.16 -10.25 -6.38
N LEU A 49 12.89 -9.73 -5.17
CA LEU A 49 13.10 -8.33 -4.85
C LEU A 49 14.51 -7.80 -5.21
N PRO A 50 15.62 -8.52 -4.95
CA PRO A 50 16.96 -8.04 -5.33
C PRO A 50 17.21 -8.00 -6.84
N GLN A 51 16.37 -8.65 -7.64
CA GLN A 51 16.49 -8.72 -9.11
C GLN A 51 15.69 -7.61 -9.80
N ILE A 52 14.90 -6.83 -9.07
CA ILE A 52 14.11 -5.75 -9.64
C ILE A 52 15.02 -4.58 -9.99
N THR A 53 15.16 -4.31 -11.28
CA THR A 53 15.97 -3.20 -11.80
C THR A 53 15.21 -1.89 -11.93
N ALA A 54 13.89 -1.95 -11.94
CA ALA A 54 13.05 -0.75 -11.99
C ALA A 54 13.14 0.05 -10.69
N PRO A 55 13.14 1.39 -10.75
CA PRO A 55 12.98 2.23 -9.57
C PRO A 55 11.63 2.00 -8.90
N ILE A 56 11.64 1.82 -7.59
CA ILE A 56 10.42 1.61 -6.80
C ILE A 56 10.31 2.64 -5.68
N LEU A 57 9.16 3.28 -5.59
CA LEU A 57 8.76 4.06 -4.42
C LEU A 57 7.93 3.20 -3.47
N PHE A 58 8.41 3.03 -2.25
CA PHE A 58 7.64 2.51 -1.13
C PHE A 58 7.00 3.69 -0.40
N LEU A 59 5.69 3.87 -0.59
CA LEU A 59 4.91 4.89 0.08
C LEU A 59 4.12 4.25 1.22
N HIS A 60 4.38 4.66 2.46
CA HIS A 60 3.86 3.97 3.64
C HIS A 60 3.35 4.94 4.70
N GLY A 61 2.26 4.57 5.37
CA GLY A 61 1.73 5.32 6.51
C GLY A 61 2.38 4.87 7.81
N ALA A 62 2.84 5.82 8.64
CA ALA A 62 3.49 5.47 9.91
C ALA A 62 2.54 4.83 10.92
N LYS A 63 1.23 5.08 10.79
CA LYS A 63 0.17 4.50 11.63
C LYS A 63 -0.45 3.23 11.05
N ASP A 64 0.12 2.65 9.99
CA ASP A 64 -0.36 1.41 9.37
C ASP A 64 -0.33 0.25 10.38
N GLN A 65 -1.50 -0.26 10.73
CA GLN A 65 -1.69 -1.39 11.66
C GLN A 65 -1.90 -2.72 10.93
N ALA A 66 -2.09 -2.69 9.61
CA ALA A 66 -2.23 -3.89 8.79
C ALA A 66 -0.87 -4.43 8.33
N VAL A 67 0.04 -3.53 7.95
CA VAL A 67 1.41 -3.87 7.54
C VAL A 67 2.39 -3.01 8.34
N ALA A 68 3.21 -3.64 9.17
CA ALA A 68 4.19 -2.92 9.97
C ALA A 68 5.23 -2.20 9.07
N LEU A 69 5.58 -0.96 9.41
CA LEU A 69 6.56 -0.14 8.67
C LEU A 69 7.90 -0.87 8.46
N GLU A 70 8.33 -1.69 9.42
CA GLU A 70 9.58 -2.45 9.30
C GLU A 70 9.54 -3.51 8.18
N VAL A 71 8.35 -4.03 7.82
CA VAL A 71 8.20 -4.94 6.67
C VAL A 71 8.49 -4.17 5.38
N ALA A 72 7.91 -2.98 5.22
CA ALA A 72 8.14 -2.12 4.06
C ALA A 72 9.61 -1.67 3.96
N LYS A 73 10.21 -1.27 5.08
CA LYS A 73 11.65 -0.90 5.14
C LYS A 73 12.55 -2.07 4.75
N ARG A 74 12.22 -3.29 5.17
CA ARG A 74 13.00 -4.47 4.79
C ARG A 74 12.90 -4.75 3.30
N ALA A 75 11.70 -4.68 2.74
CA ALA A 75 11.50 -4.82 1.30
C ALA A 75 12.25 -3.74 0.50
N GLN A 76 12.17 -2.48 0.94
CA GLN A 76 12.87 -1.35 0.31
C GLN A 76 14.39 -1.58 0.28
N ARG A 77 15.00 -2.08 1.35
CA ARG A 77 16.44 -2.38 1.38
C ARG A 77 16.87 -3.52 0.46
N MET A 78 15.94 -4.39 0.07
CA MET A 78 16.22 -5.50 -0.85
C MET A 78 16.15 -5.09 -2.32
N VAL A 79 15.43 -4.02 -2.65
CA VAL A 79 15.29 -3.52 -4.02
C VAL A 79 16.45 -2.56 -4.32
N PRO A 80 17.28 -2.80 -5.35
CA PRO A 80 18.48 -1.97 -5.64
C PRO A 80 18.18 -0.48 -5.85
N GLN A 81 17.04 -0.15 -6.44
CA GLN A 81 16.59 1.22 -6.66
C GLN A 81 15.32 1.55 -5.86
N GLY A 82 15.22 1.01 -4.65
CA GLY A 82 14.12 1.25 -3.72
C GLY A 82 14.29 2.56 -2.96
N THR A 83 13.30 3.43 -3.02
CA THR A 83 13.18 4.65 -2.20
C THR A 83 11.96 4.54 -1.29
N MET A 84 11.95 5.27 -0.19
CA MET A 84 10.83 5.23 0.77
C MET A 84 10.41 6.62 1.16
N THR A 85 9.09 6.84 1.17
CA THR A 85 8.45 8.00 1.79
C THR A 85 7.45 7.51 2.83
N VAL A 86 7.53 8.06 4.03
CA VAL A 86 6.64 7.72 5.14
C VAL A 86 5.81 8.95 5.49
N ILE A 87 4.49 8.79 5.50
CA ILE A 87 3.54 9.82 5.92
C ILE A 87 3.17 9.56 7.38
N SER A 88 3.51 10.52 8.27
CA SER A 88 3.47 10.35 9.72
C SER A 88 2.09 10.07 10.29
N ASP A 89 1.06 10.66 9.69
CA ASP A 89 -0.32 10.59 10.19
C ASP A 89 -1.20 9.57 9.46
N ALA A 90 -0.70 8.96 8.37
CA ALA A 90 -1.45 8.02 7.56
C ALA A 90 -1.41 6.59 8.11
N GLY A 91 -2.52 5.87 7.90
CA GLY A 91 -2.64 4.43 8.12
C GLY A 91 -2.47 3.61 6.84
N HIS A 92 -3.08 2.43 6.80
CA HIS A 92 -2.99 1.49 5.67
C HIS A 92 -3.62 2.03 4.38
N LEU A 93 -4.73 2.75 4.48
CA LEU A 93 -5.44 3.35 3.34
C LEU A 93 -4.90 4.76 3.04
N LEU A 94 -3.58 4.90 3.02
CA LEU A 94 -2.89 6.18 2.84
C LEU A 94 -3.37 6.99 1.62
N PRO A 95 -3.52 6.41 0.40
CA PRO A 95 -3.95 7.19 -0.76
C PRO A 95 -5.37 7.76 -0.62
N GLU A 96 -6.20 7.13 0.19
CA GLU A 96 -7.59 7.55 0.41
C GLU A 96 -7.71 8.58 1.52
N SER A 97 -6.96 8.39 2.60
CA SER A 97 -7.00 9.29 3.77
C SER A 97 -6.10 10.52 3.62
N HIS A 98 -5.01 10.42 2.82
CA HIS A 98 -4.01 11.46 2.63
C HIS A 98 -3.66 11.63 1.13
N PRO A 99 -4.66 11.94 0.26
CA PRO A 99 -4.44 11.96 -1.19
C PRO A 99 -3.46 13.04 -1.64
N ALA A 100 -3.43 14.19 -1.00
CA ALA A 100 -2.55 15.29 -1.36
C ALA A 100 -1.08 14.90 -1.14
N GLU A 101 -0.76 14.33 0.01
CA GLU A 101 0.58 13.86 0.37
C GLU A 101 1.01 12.68 -0.50
N ALA A 102 0.08 11.78 -0.80
CA ALA A 102 0.35 10.65 -1.69
C ALA A 102 0.70 11.14 -3.11
N VAL A 103 -0.08 12.07 -3.66
CA VAL A 103 0.18 12.66 -4.98
C VAL A 103 1.51 13.41 -5.00
N ALA A 104 1.82 14.21 -3.97
CA ALA A 104 3.08 14.93 -3.88
C ALA A 104 4.28 13.96 -3.87
N ALA A 105 4.25 12.94 -3.03
CA ALA A 105 5.32 11.94 -2.95
C ALA A 105 5.53 11.20 -4.28
N ILE A 106 4.45 10.82 -4.97
CA ILE A 106 4.52 10.18 -6.29
C ILE A 106 5.09 11.14 -7.34
N ALA A 107 4.64 12.39 -7.35
CA ALA A 107 5.11 13.40 -8.30
C ALA A 107 6.62 13.67 -8.13
N ASP A 108 7.09 13.83 -6.89
CA ASP A 108 8.51 14.04 -6.57
C ASP A 108 9.35 12.83 -7.02
N PHE A 109 8.87 11.63 -6.76
CA PHE A 109 9.54 10.40 -7.23
C PHE A 109 9.66 10.37 -8.75
N VAL A 110 8.56 10.60 -9.49
CA VAL A 110 8.57 10.61 -10.96
C VAL A 110 9.50 11.70 -11.51
N GLN A 111 9.49 12.88 -10.90
CA GLN A 111 10.41 13.97 -11.30
C GLN A 111 11.88 13.61 -11.07
N SER A 112 12.18 12.91 -9.99
CA SER A 112 13.55 12.47 -9.68
C SER A 112 14.10 11.51 -10.73
N LEU A 113 13.24 10.70 -11.35
CA LEU A 113 13.63 9.77 -12.43
C LEU A 113 13.98 10.47 -13.74
N ARG A 114 13.38 11.66 -14.00
CA ARG A 114 13.62 12.44 -15.23
C ARG A 114 14.93 13.23 -15.19
N LYS A 115 15.54 13.36 -14.01
CA LYS A 115 16.78 14.12 -13.82
C LYS A 115 18.04 13.25 -13.88
N LYS A 116 17.86 11.95 -14.03
CA LYS A 116 18.94 10.97 -14.24
C LYS A 116 19.08 10.61 -15.72
#